data_bc91766731c114c78af501d5e10dc10d
#
_entry.id   bc91766731c114c78af501d5e10dc10d
#
_cell.length_a   1.000
_cell.length_b   1.000
_cell.length_c   1.000
_cell.angle_alpha   90.00
_cell.angle_beta   90.00
_cell.angle_gamma   90.00
#
_symmetry.space_group_name_H-M   'P 1'
#
loop_
_entity.id
_entity.type
_entity.pdbx_description
1 polymer ?
#
loop_
_entity_poly.entity_id
_entity_poly.type
_entity_poly.pdbx_seq_one_letter_code
_entity_poly.pdbx_strand_id
1 'polypeptide(L)'
;MQADSFYMKKGNRIRVKWGTRLLMLCLLLVLMGSGFGSFSRGSASPSHAPPGPDRYSVTTVDYTRYFYWMIRWGETDVVCEIDTDHEGLPTPGDVYVDCGEEIHDKWVEQQPCTALDVSLCKGFYLVQVGSKPAQKQISTKLPPPIVKVTLENCIPIYTSSTSICELEPILVLTGLEPLSGYEIIGIEGLYDTQPFNCGPVCRLKLPVTNEDVFTLQFWAYSSYGDSSEIFEAQIRVAMRDEGNPDQPAYWYVDVLSDQWAGVPVATCVDIWGVLPPVGGPPEWLSTPTQSEMLGTQIPYTLLAANLIRSGAVDASSCSDGGLLSDGVASACGMEVARPAVNDWQNQFDEIILNVAKETSVPAHLMKNLFAIESQFWPGTTKNDIGLGQLTEQGADTALMWNPPFAKQFCPLVMDSERCSKGYLYMGEENRAYLRLALIDAVNANCEDCPLGIDLDRANFSIDVFAHTMLANCEQASQVVWNYNDRKTPSELGISYEDMWKFTLVNYNAGGGCLATAFELASQNDEPLTFEAISPYLEPACQGAIEYVNQVSR
;
A
#
# COMPACT_ATOMS: atom_id res chain seq x y z
N MET A 1 31.43 11.49 -14.70
CA MET A 1 32.22 10.41 -15.28
C MET A 1 31.27 9.46 -15.95
N GLN A 2 31.47 9.24 -17.20
CA GLN A 2 30.84 8.46 -18.25
C GLN A 2 29.64 7.57 -17.90
N ALA A 3 28.50 7.93 -18.51
CA ALA A 3 27.33 7.10 -18.65
C ALA A 3 27.53 6.17 -19.87
N ASP A 4 27.49 4.86 -19.65
CA ASP A 4 27.47 3.87 -20.73
C ASP A 4 26.03 3.48 -21.08
N SER A 5 25.71 3.78 -22.32
CA SER A 5 24.46 3.53 -23.01
C SER A 5 24.32 2.05 -23.34
N PHE A 6 23.29 1.36 -22.82
CA PHE A 6 22.92 0.02 -23.27
C PHE A 6 21.95 0.07 -24.44
N TYR A 7 22.48 -0.29 -25.62
CA TYR A 7 21.76 -0.52 -26.87
C TYR A 7 20.99 -1.84 -26.83
N MET A 8 19.68 -1.79 -27.03
CA MET A 8 18.86 -2.98 -27.30
C MET A 8 19.12 -3.52 -28.71
N LYS A 9 19.59 -4.76 -28.78
CA LYS A 9 19.70 -5.55 -30.02
C LYS A 9 18.34 -6.04 -30.48
N LYS A 10 17.94 -5.66 -31.71
CA LYS A 10 16.79 -6.20 -32.43
C LYS A 10 16.95 -7.71 -32.67
N GLY A 11 16.07 -8.52 -32.10
CA GLY A 11 15.94 -9.95 -32.37
C GLY A 11 15.12 -10.24 -33.63
N ASN A 12 15.63 -11.13 -34.47
CA ASN A 12 15.11 -11.57 -35.74
C ASN A 12 13.76 -12.29 -35.65
N ARG A 13 12.84 -11.91 -36.52
CA ARG A 13 11.59 -12.66 -36.79
C ARG A 13 11.90 -13.95 -37.54
N ILE A 14 11.63 -15.09 -36.90
CA ILE A 14 11.57 -16.40 -37.55
C ILE A 14 10.15 -16.58 -38.11
N ARG A 15 10.06 -16.64 -39.45
CA ARG A 15 8.86 -17.07 -40.17
C ARG A 15 8.77 -18.60 -40.14
N VAL A 16 7.75 -19.13 -39.46
CA VAL A 16 7.37 -20.54 -39.56
C VAL A 16 6.36 -20.70 -40.71
N LYS A 17 6.74 -21.49 -41.73
CA LYS A 17 5.90 -21.88 -42.84
C LYS A 17 4.84 -22.88 -42.39
N TRP A 18 3.60 -22.61 -42.71
CA TRP A 18 2.52 -23.57 -42.63
C TRP A 18 2.67 -24.60 -43.76
N GLY A 19 2.73 -25.87 -43.38
CA GLY A 19 2.72 -27.03 -44.25
C GLY A 19 1.65 -28.03 -43.80
N THR A 20 0.60 -28.05 -44.55
CA THR A 20 -0.45 -29.06 -44.66
C THR A 20 -0.07 -30.48 -44.32
N ARG A 21 -0.83 -31.14 -43.43
CA ARG A 21 -1.22 -32.56 -43.52
C ARG A 21 -2.57 -32.74 -42.84
N LEU A 22 -3.54 -32.87 -43.73
CA LEU A 22 -4.92 -33.27 -43.51
C LEU A 22 -5.02 -34.80 -43.72
N LEU A 23 -6.00 -35.42 -43.08
CA LEU A 23 -6.56 -36.74 -43.30
C LEU A 23 -5.83 -37.96 -42.70
N MET A 24 -6.50 -38.55 -41.80
CA MET A 24 -6.92 -39.95 -41.60
C MET A 24 -7.00 -40.28 -40.10
N LEU A 25 -8.19 -40.40 -39.59
CA LEU A 25 -8.72 -41.50 -38.75
C LEU A 25 -10.11 -41.15 -38.22
N CYS A 26 -11.09 -41.19 -39.08
CA CYS A 26 -12.47 -41.54 -38.71
C CYS A 26 -12.71 -42.97 -39.15
N LEU A 27 -13.21 -43.77 -38.28
CA LEU A 27 -13.80 -45.11 -38.37
C LEU A 27 -13.08 -46.13 -37.48
N LEU A 28 -13.72 -46.39 -36.39
CA LEU A 28 -13.95 -47.69 -35.75
C LEU A 28 -14.23 -47.46 -34.27
N LEU A 29 -15.49 -47.55 -33.91
CA LEU A 29 -16.01 -48.28 -32.74
C LEU A 29 -17.46 -47.88 -32.48
N VAL A 30 -18.31 -48.48 -33.27
CA VAL A 30 -19.70 -48.76 -32.90
C VAL A 30 -19.75 -50.25 -32.60
N LEU A 31 -20.44 -50.58 -31.50
CA LEU A 31 -20.97 -51.87 -31.09
C LEU A 31 -20.30 -52.49 -29.85
N MET A 32 -21.20 -52.70 -28.98
CA MET A 32 -21.34 -53.60 -27.82
C MET A 32 -21.26 -52.85 -26.50
N GLY A 33 -22.23 -52.72 -25.67
CA GLY A 33 -23.52 -53.43 -25.56
C GLY A 33 -23.82 -53.55 -24.08
N SER A 34 -24.91 -52.94 -23.65
CA SER A 34 -25.79 -53.31 -22.52
C SER A 34 -25.20 -53.76 -21.18
N GLY A 35 -25.52 -53.02 -20.16
CA GLY A 35 -25.78 -53.71 -18.89
C GLY A 35 -25.50 -52.93 -17.60
N PHE A 36 -26.55 -52.38 -17.00
CA PHE A 36 -26.81 -52.28 -15.57
C PHE A 36 -26.04 -51.27 -14.67
N GLY A 37 -26.81 -50.45 -14.02
CA GLY A 37 -26.53 -49.92 -12.71
C GLY A 37 -26.49 -48.43 -12.61
N SER A 38 -27.67 -47.79 -12.67
CA SER A 38 -27.82 -46.37 -12.28
C SER A 38 -27.57 -46.21 -10.78
N PHE A 39 -26.38 -45.79 -10.44
CA PHE A 39 -26.19 -44.99 -9.24
C PHE A 39 -25.87 -43.57 -9.70
N SER A 40 -26.93 -42.77 -9.77
CA SER A 40 -26.75 -41.32 -9.88
C SER A 40 -26.17 -40.76 -8.57
N ARG A 41 -24.86 -40.75 -8.47
CA ARG A 41 -24.18 -39.75 -7.66
C ARG A 41 -24.39 -38.44 -8.39
N GLY A 42 -25.24 -37.60 -7.80
CA GLY A 42 -25.35 -36.21 -8.22
C GLY A 42 -23.97 -35.57 -8.16
N SER A 43 -23.32 -35.47 -9.30
CA SER A 43 -22.23 -34.53 -9.50
C SER A 43 -22.87 -33.16 -9.31
N ALA A 44 -22.60 -32.50 -8.19
CA ALA A 44 -22.83 -31.09 -8.07
C ALA A 44 -22.06 -30.46 -9.25
N SER A 45 -22.78 -29.94 -10.24
CA SER A 45 -22.17 -29.10 -11.26
C SER A 45 -21.42 -27.99 -10.57
N PRO A 46 -20.23 -27.58 -11.04
CA PRO A 46 -19.58 -26.40 -10.51
C PRO A 46 -20.58 -25.25 -10.59
N SER A 47 -20.85 -24.63 -9.44
CA SER A 47 -21.67 -23.44 -9.35
C SER A 47 -21.14 -22.44 -10.38
N HIS A 48 -22.03 -21.83 -11.15
CA HIS A 48 -21.65 -20.76 -12.06
C HIS A 48 -20.95 -19.69 -11.21
N ALA A 49 -19.83 -19.16 -11.73
CA ALA A 49 -19.20 -18.00 -11.14
C ALA A 49 -20.27 -16.92 -10.89
N PRO A 50 -20.24 -16.21 -9.73
CA PRO A 50 -21.21 -15.16 -9.46
C PRO A 50 -21.18 -14.12 -10.57
N PRO A 51 -22.34 -13.50 -10.92
CA PRO A 51 -22.40 -12.50 -11.99
C PRO A 51 -21.53 -11.28 -11.75
N GLY A 52 -21.10 -11.07 -10.49
CA GLY A 52 -20.37 -9.87 -10.08
C GLY A 52 -21.29 -8.64 -9.94
N PRO A 53 -20.76 -7.51 -9.46
CA PRO A 53 -21.55 -6.29 -9.29
C PRO A 53 -21.81 -5.61 -10.64
N ASP A 54 -23.07 -5.52 -11.02
CA ASP A 54 -23.53 -4.85 -12.26
C ASP A 54 -24.63 -3.81 -11.93
N ARG A 55 -24.21 -2.70 -11.29
CA ARG A 55 -25.09 -1.67 -10.74
C ARG A 55 -24.75 -0.31 -11.28
N TYR A 56 -25.68 0.32 -11.96
CA TYR A 56 -25.53 1.67 -12.48
C TYR A 56 -26.79 2.49 -12.29
N SER A 57 -26.62 3.74 -11.90
CA SER A 57 -27.65 4.76 -12.00
C SER A 57 -27.43 5.56 -13.27
N VAL A 58 -28.46 5.70 -14.09
CA VAL A 58 -28.41 6.54 -15.29
C VAL A 58 -29.17 7.81 -15.01
N THR A 59 -28.47 8.93 -15.00
CA THR A 59 -29.04 10.26 -14.84
C THR A 59 -28.95 11.02 -16.15
N THR A 60 -30.07 11.55 -16.62
CA THR A 60 -30.06 12.48 -17.77
C THR A 60 -29.76 13.88 -17.26
N VAL A 61 -28.70 14.47 -17.78
CA VAL A 61 -28.28 15.83 -17.46
C VAL A 61 -28.48 16.72 -18.67
N ASP A 62 -29.24 17.81 -18.44
CA ASP A 62 -29.39 18.85 -19.45
C ASP A 62 -28.12 19.70 -19.47
N TYR A 63 -27.61 20.01 -20.64
CA TYR A 63 -26.47 20.88 -20.84
C TYR A 63 -26.65 21.73 -22.09
N THR A 64 -25.81 22.73 -22.26
CA THR A 64 -25.76 23.52 -23.49
C THR A 64 -24.56 23.09 -24.31
N ARG A 65 -24.81 22.70 -25.55
CA ARG A 65 -23.77 22.40 -26.53
C ARG A 65 -23.43 23.65 -27.30
N TYR A 66 -22.15 24.01 -27.33
CA TYR A 66 -21.64 25.20 -28.02
C TYR A 66 -20.91 24.77 -29.26
N PHE A 67 -21.05 25.57 -30.33
CA PHE A 67 -20.45 25.30 -31.63
C PHE A 67 -19.49 26.42 -31.96
N TYR A 68 -18.28 26.03 -32.38
CA TYR A 68 -17.21 26.93 -32.78
C TYR A 68 -16.70 26.54 -34.14
N TRP A 69 -16.29 27.58 -34.91
CA TRP A 69 -15.49 27.38 -36.09
C TRP A 69 -14.06 27.79 -35.82
N MET A 70 -13.12 26.99 -36.25
CA MET A 70 -11.73 27.35 -36.35
C MET A 70 -11.47 27.86 -37.77
N ILE A 71 -11.01 29.10 -37.89
CA ILE A 71 -10.82 29.80 -39.16
C ILE A 71 -9.35 30.24 -39.23
N ARG A 72 -8.75 30.13 -40.41
CA ARG A 72 -7.39 30.65 -40.64
C ARG A 72 -7.43 32.16 -40.86
N TRP A 73 -6.50 32.85 -40.24
CA TRP A 73 -6.36 34.28 -40.48
C TRP A 73 -6.12 34.59 -41.95
N GLY A 74 -6.85 35.56 -42.50
CA GLY A 74 -6.78 35.96 -43.90
C GLY A 74 -7.58 35.09 -44.87
N GLU A 75 -8.22 34.05 -44.41
CA GLU A 75 -9.11 33.17 -45.15
C GLU A 75 -10.54 33.24 -44.57
N THR A 76 -11.52 32.82 -45.35
CA THR A 76 -12.93 32.71 -44.89
C THR A 76 -13.39 31.30 -44.71
N ASP A 77 -12.53 30.34 -45.04
CA ASP A 77 -12.86 28.91 -44.99
C ASP A 77 -12.71 28.37 -43.57
N VAL A 78 -13.69 27.58 -43.15
CA VAL A 78 -13.68 26.86 -41.88
C VAL A 78 -12.69 25.72 -41.99
N VAL A 79 -11.68 25.70 -41.13
CA VAL A 79 -10.66 24.65 -41.08
C VAL A 79 -11.19 23.42 -40.41
N CYS A 80 -11.90 23.60 -39.30
CA CYS A 80 -12.66 22.54 -38.62
C CYS A 80 -13.81 23.14 -37.78
N GLU A 81 -14.79 22.32 -37.47
CA GLU A 81 -15.90 22.61 -36.57
C GLU A 81 -15.63 21.94 -35.25
N ILE A 82 -15.87 22.64 -34.13
CA ILE A 82 -15.59 22.16 -32.78
C ILE A 82 -16.87 22.24 -31.96
N ASP A 83 -17.17 21.17 -31.28
CA ASP A 83 -18.29 21.07 -30.38
C ASP A 83 -17.80 20.99 -28.91
N THR A 84 -18.35 21.81 -28.01
CA THR A 84 -18.03 21.72 -26.57
C THR A 84 -19.28 21.55 -25.72
N ASP A 85 -19.16 20.91 -24.58
CA ASP A 85 -20.21 20.75 -23.56
C ASP A 85 -19.98 21.66 -22.35
N HIS A 86 -19.07 22.61 -22.46
CA HIS A 86 -18.76 23.61 -21.44
C HIS A 86 -18.84 25.03 -22.00
N GLU A 87 -19.07 25.99 -21.13
CA GLU A 87 -19.07 27.41 -21.46
C GLU A 87 -17.62 27.91 -21.62
N GLY A 88 -17.43 28.86 -22.55
CA GLY A 88 -16.12 29.47 -22.86
C GLY A 88 -15.51 28.89 -24.14
N LEU A 89 -14.28 29.31 -24.42
CA LEU A 89 -13.57 28.86 -25.63
C LEU A 89 -13.22 27.36 -25.54
N PRO A 90 -13.17 26.68 -26.70
CA PRO A 90 -12.66 25.32 -26.78
C PRO A 90 -11.28 25.16 -26.12
N THR A 91 -11.13 24.09 -25.36
CA THR A 91 -9.84 23.71 -24.78
C THR A 91 -8.93 23.06 -25.81
N PRO A 92 -7.61 22.94 -25.56
CA PRO A 92 -6.74 22.17 -26.43
C PRO A 92 -7.23 20.73 -26.67
N GLY A 93 -7.85 20.10 -25.66
CA GLY A 93 -8.43 18.76 -25.79
C GLY A 93 -9.58 18.71 -26.78
N ASP A 94 -10.50 19.70 -26.77
CA ASP A 94 -11.61 19.78 -27.72
C ASP A 94 -11.09 19.95 -29.15
N VAL A 95 -10.09 20.83 -29.33
CA VAL A 95 -9.45 21.02 -30.63
C VAL A 95 -8.76 19.75 -31.12
N TYR A 96 -8.10 19.02 -30.24
CA TYR A 96 -7.45 17.76 -30.61
C TYR A 96 -8.47 16.72 -31.09
N VAL A 97 -9.58 16.59 -30.36
CA VAL A 97 -10.63 15.60 -30.67
C VAL A 97 -11.31 15.91 -31.99
N ASP A 98 -11.70 17.15 -32.23
CA ASP A 98 -12.53 17.53 -33.38
C ASP A 98 -11.71 17.94 -34.62
N CYS A 99 -10.49 18.50 -34.42
CA CYS A 99 -9.66 19.01 -35.53
C CYS A 99 -8.46 18.10 -35.85
N GLY A 100 -8.13 17.14 -34.96
CA GLY A 100 -6.98 16.24 -35.11
C GLY A 100 -5.64 16.85 -34.69
N GLU A 101 -4.65 15.98 -34.55
CA GLU A 101 -3.31 16.30 -34.01
C GLU A 101 -2.60 17.45 -34.78
N GLU A 102 -2.63 17.39 -36.11
CA GLU A 102 -1.91 18.37 -36.95
C GLU A 102 -2.42 19.80 -36.75
N ILE A 103 -3.73 19.97 -36.63
CA ILE A 103 -4.35 21.30 -36.43
C ILE A 103 -4.16 21.75 -34.99
N HIS A 104 -4.36 20.85 -34.05
CA HIS A 104 -4.14 21.07 -32.62
C HIS A 104 -2.72 21.61 -32.37
N ASP A 105 -1.67 20.92 -32.85
CA ASP A 105 -0.28 21.29 -32.59
C ASP A 105 0.02 22.69 -33.16
N LYS A 106 -0.42 22.97 -34.40
CA LYS A 106 -0.26 24.30 -35.01
C LYS A 106 -1.00 25.39 -34.26
N TRP A 107 -2.16 25.06 -33.66
CA TRP A 107 -2.95 26.05 -32.92
C TRP A 107 -2.36 26.30 -31.53
N VAL A 108 -1.86 25.31 -30.85
CA VAL A 108 -1.23 25.42 -29.51
C VAL A 108 0.12 26.17 -29.61
N GLU A 109 0.91 25.91 -30.65
CA GLU A 109 2.21 26.54 -30.86
C GLU A 109 2.13 27.98 -31.35
N GLN A 110 0.97 28.45 -31.88
CA GLN A 110 0.83 29.77 -32.41
C GLN A 110 0.89 30.86 -31.33
N GLN A 111 1.48 32.00 -31.69
CA GLN A 111 1.44 33.19 -30.84
C GLN A 111 0.10 33.93 -31.00
N PRO A 112 -0.49 34.48 -29.92
CA PRO A 112 -1.68 35.32 -30.00
C PRO A 112 -1.48 36.51 -30.94
N CYS A 113 -2.45 36.74 -31.80
CA CYS A 113 -2.36 37.89 -32.68
C CYS A 113 -2.66 39.20 -31.92
N THR A 114 -1.68 40.10 -31.81
CA THR A 114 -1.77 41.42 -31.18
C THR A 114 -1.73 42.55 -32.19
N ALA A 115 -1.70 42.25 -33.50
CA ALA A 115 -1.64 43.26 -34.55
C ALA A 115 -2.95 44.06 -34.65
N LEU A 116 -2.86 45.39 -34.81
CA LEU A 116 -4.02 46.24 -35.07
C LEU A 116 -4.64 45.99 -36.45
N ASP A 117 -3.83 45.57 -37.40
CA ASP A 117 -4.27 45.13 -38.73
C ASP A 117 -4.35 43.60 -38.75
N VAL A 118 -5.56 43.06 -38.76
CA VAL A 118 -5.85 41.64 -38.77
C VAL A 118 -5.30 40.88 -39.97
N SER A 119 -4.99 41.59 -41.07
CA SER A 119 -4.36 40.99 -42.24
C SER A 119 -2.92 40.54 -42.01
N LEU A 120 -2.31 40.99 -40.92
CA LEU A 120 -0.97 40.60 -40.49
C LEU A 120 -0.97 39.40 -39.54
N CYS A 121 -2.15 38.97 -39.06
CA CYS A 121 -2.30 37.80 -38.20
C CYS A 121 -2.03 36.50 -38.95
N LYS A 122 -1.38 35.57 -38.28
CA LYS A 122 -1.11 34.21 -38.79
C LYS A 122 -1.68 33.16 -37.85
N GLY A 123 -1.90 31.95 -38.37
CA GLY A 123 -2.46 30.85 -37.60
C GLY A 123 -3.98 30.82 -37.63
N PHE A 124 -4.61 30.50 -36.54
CA PHE A 124 -6.05 30.24 -36.45
C PHE A 124 -6.70 31.11 -35.36
N TYR A 125 -8.00 31.35 -35.53
CA TYR A 125 -8.84 31.93 -34.49
C TYR A 125 -10.16 31.15 -34.37
N LEU A 126 -10.79 31.24 -33.21
CA LEU A 126 -12.04 30.57 -32.89
C LEU A 126 -13.20 31.57 -32.90
N VAL A 127 -14.31 31.18 -33.51
CA VAL A 127 -15.56 31.95 -33.53
C VAL A 127 -16.69 31.06 -33.05
N GLN A 128 -17.38 31.49 -31.99
CA GLN A 128 -18.61 30.83 -31.56
C GLN A 128 -19.73 31.15 -32.57
N VAL A 129 -20.28 30.10 -33.18
CA VAL A 129 -21.32 30.21 -34.21
C VAL A 129 -22.72 29.89 -33.71
N GLY A 130 -22.83 29.32 -32.51
CA GLY A 130 -24.12 29.04 -31.91
C GLY A 130 -24.05 28.21 -30.65
N SER A 131 -25.21 27.97 -30.07
CA SER A 131 -25.41 27.02 -29.01
C SER A 131 -26.81 26.43 -29.09
N LYS A 132 -26.99 25.21 -28.54
CA LYS A 132 -28.30 24.58 -28.41
C LYS A 132 -28.39 23.77 -27.13
N PRO A 133 -29.59 23.65 -26.52
CA PRO A 133 -29.82 22.68 -25.46
C PRO A 133 -29.56 21.26 -25.97
N ALA A 134 -28.95 20.46 -25.13
CA ALA A 134 -28.69 19.05 -25.37
C ALA A 134 -28.86 18.25 -24.07
N GLN A 135 -28.92 16.94 -24.19
CA GLN A 135 -28.99 16.04 -23.06
C GLN A 135 -27.94 14.97 -23.20
N LYS A 136 -27.28 14.64 -22.09
CA LYS A 136 -26.40 13.47 -22.03
C LYS A 136 -26.82 12.55 -20.86
N GLN A 137 -26.67 11.25 -21.09
CA GLN A 137 -26.84 10.27 -20.05
C GLN A 137 -25.50 10.04 -19.36
N ILE A 138 -25.47 10.24 -18.05
CA ILE A 138 -24.34 9.93 -17.20
C ILE A 138 -24.66 8.64 -16.46
N SER A 139 -23.85 7.60 -16.69
CA SER A 139 -23.93 6.36 -15.95
C SER A 139 -22.97 6.42 -14.77
N THR A 140 -23.50 6.30 -13.57
CA THR A 140 -22.72 6.28 -12.32
C THR A 140 -22.80 4.89 -11.70
N LYS A 141 -21.64 4.27 -11.43
CA LYS A 141 -21.56 2.98 -10.74
C LYS A 141 -22.07 3.12 -9.31
N LEU A 142 -23.00 2.26 -8.91
CA LEU A 142 -23.53 2.21 -7.55
C LEU A 142 -22.69 1.27 -6.65
N PRO A 143 -22.70 1.47 -5.32
CA PRO A 143 -21.91 0.64 -4.41
C PRO A 143 -22.40 -0.82 -4.44
N PRO A 144 -21.47 -1.80 -4.56
CA PRO A 144 -21.80 -3.23 -4.61
C PRO A 144 -22.20 -3.78 -3.24
N PRO A 145 -22.80 -4.98 -3.18
CA PRO A 145 -22.94 -5.72 -1.93
C PRO A 145 -21.56 -6.07 -1.37
N ILE A 146 -21.47 -6.13 -0.04
CA ILE A 146 -20.25 -6.53 0.66
C ILE A 146 -20.56 -7.65 1.66
N VAL A 147 -19.52 -8.34 2.13
CA VAL A 147 -19.63 -9.37 3.17
C VAL A 147 -18.68 -9.01 4.30
N LYS A 148 -19.21 -8.80 5.49
CA LYS A 148 -18.41 -8.57 6.69
C LYS A 148 -18.02 -9.91 7.31
N VAL A 149 -16.75 -10.08 7.66
CA VAL A 149 -16.20 -11.27 8.33
C VAL A 149 -15.93 -10.97 9.79
N THR A 150 -16.44 -11.81 10.71
CA THR A 150 -16.23 -11.71 12.15
C THR A 150 -16.04 -13.10 12.77
N LEU A 151 -15.62 -13.16 14.05
CA LEU A 151 -15.56 -14.39 14.85
C LEU A 151 -16.56 -14.32 16.00
N GLU A 152 -17.22 -15.44 16.29
CA GLU A 152 -17.97 -15.67 17.53
C GLU A 152 -17.10 -16.44 18.54
N ASN A 153 -17.34 -16.22 19.83
CA ASN A 153 -16.66 -16.85 20.96
C ASN A 153 -15.16 -16.52 21.10
N CYS A 154 -14.72 -15.45 20.45
CA CYS A 154 -13.32 -15.06 20.42
C CYS A 154 -13.14 -13.61 20.90
N ILE A 155 -12.02 -13.36 21.56
CA ILE A 155 -11.60 -12.04 22.03
C ILE A 155 -10.35 -11.65 21.23
N PRO A 156 -10.33 -10.47 20.58
CA PRO A 156 -9.16 -10.04 19.84
C PRO A 156 -8.00 -9.72 20.78
N ILE A 157 -6.81 -10.18 20.43
CA ILE A 157 -5.56 -9.73 21.03
C ILE A 157 -5.05 -8.55 20.19
N TYR A 158 -5.31 -7.34 20.66
CA TYR A 158 -4.96 -6.13 19.90
C TYR A 158 -3.46 -5.98 19.62
N THR A 159 -2.60 -6.69 20.37
CA THR A 159 -1.15 -6.65 20.20
C THR A 159 -0.63 -7.51 19.03
N SER A 160 -1.45 -8.38 18.46
CA SER A 160 -0.98 -9.40 17.51
C SER A 160 -1.92 -9.70 16.33
N SER A 161 -3.03 -8.98 16.20
CA SER A 161 -4.11 -9.28 15.22
C SER A 161 -4.72 -10.69 15.34
N THR A 162 -4.31 -11.46 16.34
CA THR A 162 -4.81 -12.79 16.65
C THR A 162 -6.02 -12.70 17.57
N SER A 163 -6.98 -13.59 17.43
CA SER A 163 -8.09 -13.74 18.38
C SER A 163 -7.89 -14.98 19.23
N ILE A 164 -8.17 -14.88 20.55
CA ILE A 164 -8.24 -16.03 21.45
C ILE A 164 -9.70 -16.43 21.63
N CYS A 165 -9.97 -17.73 21.51
CA CYS A 165 -11.30 -18.28 21.64
C CYS A 165 -11.28 -19.34 22.77
N GLU A 166 -12.16 -19.17 23.76
CA GLU A 166 -12.35 -20.14 24.86
C GLU A 166 -13.23 -21.33 24.46
N LEU A 167 -13.96 -21.18 23.36
CA LEU A 167 -14.81 -22.20 22.76
C LEU A 167 -14.39 -22.40 21.30
N GLU A 168 -14.86 -23.52 20.71
CA GLU A 168 -14.65 -23.79 19.28
C GLU A 168 -14.99 -22.56 18.43
N PRO A 169 -14.04 -22.02 17.65
CA PRO A 169 -14.23 -20.78 16.92
C PRO A 169 -15.23 -20.94 15.77
N ILE A 170 -16.08 -19.92 15.61
CA ILE A 170 -17.06 -19.85 14.54
C ILE A 170 -16.80 -18.58 13.72
N LEU A 171 -16.54 -18.74 12.44
CA LEU A 171 -16.47 -17.63 11.50
C LEU A 171 -17.89 -17.23 11.11
N VAL A 172 -18.18 -15.93 11.16
CA VAL A 172 -19.46 -15.38 10.78
C VAL A 172 -19.28 -14.47 9.57
N LEU A 173 -19.95 -14.83 8.47
CA LEU A 173 -20.07 -14.01 7.28
C LEU A 173 -21.43 -13.31 7.32
N THR A 174 -21.43 -11.98 7.26
CA THR A 174 -22.67 -11.18 7.25
C THR A 174 -22.72 -10.36 5.97
N GLY A 175 -23.67 -10.66 5.10
CA GLY A 175 -23.91 -9.90 3.89
C GLY A 175 -24.55 -8.54 4.19
N LEU A 176 -24.05 -7.49 3.56
CA LEU A 176 -24.54 -6.11 3.70
C LEU A 176 -24.90 -5.55 2.32
N GLU A 177 -26.15 -5.07 2.20
CA GLU A 177 -26.64 -4.40 1.00
C GLU A 177 -26.65 -2.88 1.22
N PRO A 178 -25.83 -2.11 0.49
CA PRO A 178 -25.74 -0.67 0.70
C PRO A 178 -26.91 0.10 0.05
N LEU A 179 -27.64 -0.49 -0.89
CA LEU A 179 -28.74 0.18 -1.56
C LEU A 179 -30.05 0.01 -0.78
N SER A 180 -30.71 1.11 -0.46
CA SER A 180 -32.00 1.08 0.24
C SER A 180 -33.08 0.41 -0.61
N GLY A 181 -33.89 -0.44 0.02
CA GLY A 181 -34.97 -1.19 -0.64
C GLY A 181 -34.53 -2.53 -1.24
N TYR A 182 -33.26 -2.88 -1.12
CA TYR A 182 -32.72 -4.18 -1.49
C TYR A 182 -32.13 -4.89 -0.27
N GLU A 183 -31.95 -6.21 -0.35
CA GLU A 183 -31.45 -7.05 0.73
C GLU A 183 -30.53 -8.14 0.19
N ILE A 184 -29.65 -8.66 1.03
CA ILE A 184 -28.86 -9.86 0.72
C ILE A 184 -29.78 -11.09 0.83
N ILE A 185 -29.85 -11.88 -0.24
CA ILE A 185 -30.68 -13.09 -0.30
C ILE A 185 -29.91 -14.34 0.08
N GLY A 186 -28.58 -14.34 -0.02
CA GLY A 186 -27.74 -15.47 0.36
C GLY A 186 -26.26 -15.17 0.20
N ILE A 187 -25.45 -15.99 0.86
CA ILE A 187 -24.00 -16.03 0.74
C ILE A 187 -23.63 -17.43 0.27
N GLU A 188 -22.80 -17.50 -0.76
CA GLU A 188 -22.21 -18.73 -1.27
C GLU A 188 -20.69 -18.63 -1.24
N GLY A 189 -20.02 -19.78 -1.29
CA GLY A 189 -18.57 -19.82 -1.32
C GLY A 189 -17.99 -21.21 -1.41
N LEU A 190 -16.65 -21.23 -1.33
CA LEU A 190 -15.84 -22.44 -1.30
C LEU A 190 -15.02 -22.47 -0.01
N TYR A 191 -15.22 -23.50 0.77
CA TYR A 191 -14.46 -23.78 1.98
C TYR A 191 -13.50 -24.93 1.67
N ASP A 192 -12.24 -24.64 1.53
CA ASP A 192 -11.23 -25.62 1.10
C ASP A 192 -11.74 -26.52 -0.06
N THR A 193 -12.22 -25.89 -1.15
CA THR A 193 -12.82 -26.54 -2.32
C THR A 193 -14.23 -27.12 -2.15
N GLN A 194 -14.79 -27.18 -0.93
CA GLN A 194 -16.16 -27.65 -0.69
C GLN A 194 -17.14 -26.47 -0.76
N PRO A 195 -18.16 -26.54 -1.64
CA PRO A 195 -19.13 -25.45 -1.75
C PRO A 195 -20.03 -25.38 -0.52
N PHE A 196 -20.34 -24.16 -0.09
CA PHE A 196 -21.36 -23.88 0.93
C PHE A 196 -22.34 -22.84 0.43
N ASN A 197 -23.55 -22.87 0.99
CA ASN A 197 -24.60 -21.90 0.71
C ASN A 197 -25.38 -21.66 2.01
N CYS A 198 -25.70 -20.42 2.29
CA CYS A 198 -26.47 -20.03 3.46
C CYS A 198 -27.29 -18.76 3.19
N GLY A 199 -28.13 -18.36 4.13
CA GLY A 199 -28.86 -17.10 4.07
C GLY A 199 -27.94 -15.87 4.17
N PRO A 200 -28.48 -14.69 4.49
CA PRO A 200 -27.70 -13.46 4.57
C PRO A 200 -26.66 -13.46 5.70
N VAL A 201 -26.69 -14.44 6.59
CA VAL A 201 -25.68 -14.67 7.63
C VAL A 201 -25.28 -16.12 7.62
N CYS A 202 -23.99 -16.39 7.43
CA CYS A 202 -23.37 -17.71 7.54
C CYS A 202 -22.62 -17.87 8.85
N ARG A 203 -22.68 -19.05 9.45
CA ARG A 203 -21.86 -19.46 10.59
C ARG A 203 -21.10 -20.72 10.23
N LEU A 204 -19.80 -20.62 10.11
CA LEU A 204 -18.91 -21.69 9.69
C LEU A 204 -18.02 -22.09 10.87
N LYS A 205 -18.08 -23.36 11.27
CA LYS A 205 -17.13 -23.91 12.23
C LYS A 205 -15.76 -24.01 11.60
N LEU A 206 -14.75 -23.54 12.30
CA LEU A 206 -13.37 -23.52 11.80
C LEU A 206 -12.65 -24.82 12.21
N PRO A 207 -11.97 -25.52 11.28
CA PRO A 207 -11.13 -26.66 11.63
C PRO A 207 -9.84 -26.18 12.29
N VAL A 208 -9.23 -27.02 13.10
CA VAL A 208 -7.87 -26.79 13.61
C VAL A 208 -6.88 -27.07 12.49
N THR A 209 -6.07 -26.07 12.15
CA THR A 209 -5.04 -26.14 11.11
C THR A 209 -3.62 -26.13 11.67
N ASN A 210 -3.45 -25.72 12.93
CA ASN A 210 -2.18 -25.48 13.61
C ASN A 210 -1.34 -24.39 12.89
N GLU A 211 -0.26 -24.75 12.23
CA GLU A 211 0.59 -23.79 11.49
C GLU A 211 0.10 -23.55 10.06
N ASP A 212 -0.76 -24.41 9.54
CA ASP A 212 -1.26 -24.31 8.18
C ASP A 212 -2.38 -23.27 8.07
N VAL A 213 -2.57 -22.76 6.86
CA VAL A 213 -3.61 -21.79 6.50
C VAL A 213 -4.56 -22.44 5.51
N PHE A 214 -5.86 -22.26 5.68
CA PHE A 214 -6.82 -22.61 4.64
C PHE A 214 -7.46 -21.38 4.04
N THR A 215 -7.90 -21.49 2.79
CA THR A 215 -8.52 -20.42 2.03
C THR A 215 -10.04 -20.60 1.97
N LEU A 216 -10.77 -19.53 2.29
CA LEU A 216 -12.20 -19.42 2.15
C LEU A 216 -12.52 -18.38 1.08
N GLN A 217 -13.20 -18.78 0.00
CA GLN A 217 -13.75 -17.86 -1.00
C GLN A 217 -15.25 -17.70 -0.79
N PHE A 218 -15.78 -16.46 -0.86
CA PHE A 218 -17.18 -16.19 -0.62
C PHE A 218 -17.68 -14.95 -1.35
N TRP A 219 -18.99 -14.92 -1.62
CA TRP A 219 -19.69 -13.79 -2.25
C TRP A 219 -21.14 -13.75 -1.78
N ALA A 220 -21.77 -12.59 -1.86
CA ALA A 220 -23.16 -12.40 -1.49
C ALA A 220 -24.03 -12.07 -2.70
N TYR A 221 -25.21 -12.68 -2.79
CA TYR A 221 -26.24 -12.35 -3.77
C TYR A 221 -27.21 -11.30 -3.21
N SER A 222 -27.53 -10.31 -4.03
CA SER A 222 -28.51 -9.27 -3.72
C SER A 222 -29.84 -9.47 -4.41
N SER A 223 -30.92 -9.04 -3.77
CA SER A 223 -32.23 -8.91 -4.40
C SER A 223 -32.29 -7.88 -5.53
N TYR A 224 -31.23 -7.09 -5.72
CA TYR A 224 -31.04 -6.23 -6.90
C TYR A 224 -30.87 -7.05 -8.19
N GLY A 225 -30.44 -8.31 -8.09
CA GLY A 225 -30.26 -9.23 -9.22
C GLY A 225 -28.81 -9.46 -9.60
N ASP A 226 -27.85 -8.95 -8.82
CA ASP A 226 -26.42 -9.13 -8.96
C ASP A 226 -25.78 -9.78 -7.72
N SER A 227 -24.45 -9.85 -7.70
CA SER A 227 -23.67 -10.32 -6.54
C SER A 227 -22.56 -9.32 -6.17
N SER A 228 -21.97 -9.53 -5.00
CA SER A 228 -20.67 -8.93 -4.67
C SER A 228 -19.57 -9.45 -5.60
N GLU A 229 -18.40 -8.85 -5.49
CA GLU A 229 -17.17 -9.48 -5.94
C GLU A 229 -16.91 -10.76 -5.15
N ILE A 230 -16.01 -11.61 -5.66
CA ILE A 230 -15.52 -12.77 -4.90
C ILE A 230 -14.49 -12.27 -3.91
N PHE A 231 -14.76 -12.47 -2.63
CA PHE A 231 -13.84 -12.16 -1.54
C PHE A 231 -13.10 -13.42 -1.12
N GLU A 232 -11.93 -13.21 -0.51
CA GLU A 232 -11.10 -14.27 0.02
C GLU A 232 -10.74 -13.99 1.48
N ALA A 233 -10.65 -15.05 2.27
CA ALA A 233 -10.08 -15.02 3.60
C ALA A 233 -9.12 -16.19 3.77
N GLN A 234 -7.91 -15.90 4.23
CA GLN A 234 -6.95 -16.91 4.69
C GLN A 234 -7.08 -17.02 6.20
N ILE A 235 -7.25 -18.23 6.69
CA ILE A 235 -7.58 -18.48 8.09
C ILE A 235 -6.64 -19.56 8.66
N ARG A 236 -6.04 -19.25 9.82
CA ARG A 236 -5.26 -20.20 10.61
C ARG A 236 -5.92 -20.39 11.96
N VAL A 237 -6.06 -21.63 12.40
CA VAL A 237 -6.63 -21.98 13.70
C VAL A 237 -5.70 -22.94 14.43
N ALA A 238 -5.03 -22.46 15.45
CA ALA A 238 -4.14 -23.27 16.28
C ALA A 238 -4.80 -23.56 17.64
N MET A 239 -4.92 -24.84 18.00
CA MET A 239 -5.43 -25.25 19.30
C MET A 239 -4.26 -25.41 20.27
N ARG A 240 -4.39 -24.84 21.46
CA ARG A 240 -3.48 -25.05 22.59
C ARG A 240 -4.20 -25.78 23.69
N ASP A 241 -3.70 -26.96 24.02
CA ASP A 241 -4.12 -27.78 25.15
C ASP A 241 -2.87 -28.06 25.98
N GLU A 242 -2.78 -27.45 27.16
CA GLU A 242 -1.65 -27.61 28.05
C GLU A 242 -1.72 -28.93 28.83
N GLY A 243 -2.76 -29.74 28.60
CA GLY A 243 -2.96 -31.03 29.29
C GLY A 243 -3.26 -30.89 30.79
N ASN A 244 -3.55 -29.65 31.22
CA ASN A 244 -3.94 -29.35 32.60
C ASN A 244 -5.47 -29.38 32.71
N PRO A 245 -6.08 -30.33 33.50
CA PRO A 245 -7.53 -30.38 33.63
C PRO A 245 -8.17 -29.13 34.24
N ASP A 246 -7.39 -28.26 34.87
CA ASP A 246 -7.87 -27.01 35.44
C ASP A 246 -7.78 -25.83 34.47
N GLN A 247 -7.18 -26.03 33.29
CA GLN A 247 -7.07 -25.04 32.22
C GLN A 247 -7.69 -25.61 30.95
N PRO A 248 -8.87 -25.13 30.52
CA PRO A 248 -9.51 -25.64 29.31
C PRO A 248 -8.66 -25.30 28.08
N ALA A 249 -8.73 -26.14 27.05
CA ALA A 249 -8.15 -25.85 25.76
C ALA A 249 -8.70 -24.53 25.21
N TYR A 250 -7.86 -23.79 24.53
CA TYR A 250 -8.23 -22.55 23.85
C TYR A 250 -7.64 -22.54 22.43
N TRP A 251 -8.20 -21.65 21.59
CA TRP A 251 -7.80 -21.55 20.20
C TRP A 251 -7.25 -20.16 19.90
N TYR A 252 -6.18 -20.10 19.13
CA TYR A 252 -5.73 -18.89 18.45
C TYR A 252 -6.27 -18.90 17.02
N VAL A 253 -6.90 -17.80 16.61
CA VAL A 253 -7.45 -17.65 15.26
C VAL A 253 -6.91 -16.38 14.63
N ASP A 254 -6.26 -16.55 13.50
CA ASP A 254 -5.82 -15.47 12.63
C ASP A 254 -6.69 -15.45 11.37
N VAL A 255 -7.14 -14.27 10.98
CA VAL A 255 -7.95 -14.05 9.77
C VAL A 255 -7.32 -12.94 8.95
N LEU A 256 -6.96 -13.26 7.71
CA LEU A 256 -6.42 -12.34 6.71
C LEU A 256 -7.45 -12.16 5.61
N SER A 257 -8.10 -11.01 5.54
CA SER A 257 -9.13 -10.68 4.54
C SER A 257 -9.43 -9.19 4.56
N ASP A 258 -9.65 -8.59 3.39
CA ASP A 258 -10.14 -7.22 3.23
C ASP A 258 -11.55 -7.02 3.84
N GLN A 259 -12.28 -8.11 4.06
CA GLN A 259 -13.61 -8.11 4.65
C GLN A 259 -13.60 -8.33 6.17
N TRP A 260 -12.42 -8.49 6.77
CA TRP A 260 -12.26 -8.71 8.20
C TRP A 260 -12.62 -7.48 9.00
N ALA A 261 -13.48 -7.66 10.01
CA ALA A 261 -13.95 -6.58 10.88
C ALA A 261 -13.31 -6.61 12.28
N GLY A 262 -12.35 -7.50 12.51
CA GLY A 262 -11.53 -7.54 13.72
C GLY A 262 -10.34 -6.58 13.65
N VAL A 263 -9.32 -6.85 14.46
CA VAL A 263 -8.06 -6.10 14.38
C VAL A 263 -7.38 -6.41 13.05
N PRO A 264 -7.10 -5.42 12.21
CA PRO A 264 -6.48 -5.67 10.92
C PRO A 264 -5.08 -6.24 11.08
N VAL A 265 -4.72 -7.15 10.18
CA VAL A 265 -3.34 -7.60 10.01
C VAL A 265 -2.57 -6.55 9.23
N ALA A 266 -1.26 -6.43 9.46
CA ALA A 266 -0.43 -5.50 8.70
C ALA A 266 -0.56 -5.72 7.18
N THR A 267 -0.65 -4.65 6.41
CA THR A 267 -0.65 -4.71 4.95
C THR A 267 0.56 -5.50 4.40
N CYS A 268 1.71 -5.43 5.09
CA CYS A 268 2.88 -6.24 4.78
C CYS A 268 2.59 -7.75 4.87
N VAL A 269 1.76 -8.18 5.83
CA VAL A 269 1.36 -9.59 5.97
C VAL A 269 0.52 -10.05 4.79
N ASP A 270 -0.39 -9.20 4.28
CA ASP A 270 -1.16 -9.47 3.06
C ASP A 270 -0.24 -9.70 1.87
N ILE A 271 0.75 -8.82 1.69
CA ILE A 271 1.71 -8.87 0.59
C ILE A 271 2.59 -10.13 0.67
N TRP A 272 3.03 -10.50 1.88
CA TRP A 272 3.90 -11.65 2.09
C TRP A 272 3.16 -12.98 2.13
N GLY A 273 1.88 -12.96 2.50
CA GLY A 273 1.10 -14.16 2.84
C GLY A 273 1.63 -14.89 4.08
N VAL A 274 2.40 -14.19 4.94
CA VAL A 274 3.07 -14.76 6.12
C VAL A 274 2.47 -14.17 7.38
N LEU A 275 1.78 -15.01 8.15
CA LEU A 275 1.18 -14.61 9.41
C LEU A 275 2.20 -14.54 10.56
N PRO A 276 1.95 -13.71 11.60
CA PRO A 276 2.74 -13.73 12.81
C PRO A 276 2.78 -15.13 13.45
N PRO A 277 3.76 -15.46 14.30
CA PRO A 277 3.77 -16.71 15.04
C PRO A 277 2.48 -16.93 15.85
N VAL A 278 2.07 -18.20 16.04
CA VAL A 278 0.91 -18.53 16.86
C VAL A 278 1.10 -18.01 18.29
N GLY A 279 0.16 -17.19 18.76
CA GLY A 279 0.27 -16.51 20.06
C GLY A 279 0.79 -15.07 19.97
N GLY A 280 1.12 -14.62 18.78
CA GLY A 280 1.54 -13.24 18.48
C GLY A 280 3.01 -13.10 18.13
N PRO A 281 3.40 -11.93 17.57
CA PRO A 281 4.77 -11.62 17.22
C PRO A 281 5.63 -11.39 18.48
N PRO A 282 6.98 -11.39 18.34
CA PRO A 282 7.86 -10.94 19.43
C PRO A 282 7.57 -9.47 19.79
N GLU A 283 7.97 -9.08 21.01
CA GLU A 283 7.64 -7.75 21.56
C GLU A 283 7.98 -6.60 20.62
N TRP A 284 9.15 -6.62 20.00
CA TRP A 284 9.59 -5.55 19.10
C TRP A 284 8.74 -5.40 17.82
N LEU A 285 7.92 -6.40 17.49
CA LEU A 285 6.95 -6.40 16.38
C LEU A 285 5.50 -6.35 16.87
N SER A 286 5.27 -5.99 18.13
CA SER A 286 3.93 -5.90 18.68
C SER A 286 3.41 -4.47 18.71
N THR A 287 2.08 -4.34 18.79
CA THR A 287 1.38 -3.06 19.02
C THR A 287 0.60 -3.18 20.32
N PRO A 288 0.89 -2.39 21.35
CA PRO A 288 0.18 -2.45 22.62
C PRO A 288 -1.25 -1.90 22.51
N THR A 289 -2.06 -2.19 23.50
CA THR A 289 -3.46 -1.71 23.57
C THR A 289 -3.56 -0.23 23.95
N GLN A 290 -2.58 0.28 24.69
CA GLN A 290 -2.55 1.64 25.24
C GLN A 290 -1.18 2.27 24.98
N SER A 291 -1.15 3.58 24.76
CA SER A 291 0.07 4.33 24.45
C SER A 291 1.09 4.35 25.59
N GLU A 292 0.62 4.32 26.83
CA GLU A 292 1.48 4.28 28.02
C GLU A 292 2.38 3.03 28.06
N MET A 293 1.98 1.96 27.39
CA MET A 293 2.79 0.73 27.28
C MET A 293 3.99 0.88 26.33
N LEU A 294 4.01 1.92 25.50
CA LEU A 294 5.18 2.29 24.68
C LEU A 294 6.20 3.12 25.48
N GLY A 295 5.84 3.57 26.67
CA GLY A 295 6.65 4.46 27.48
C GLY A 295 8.00 3.86 27.85
N THR A 296 9.08 4.60 27.60
CA THR A 296 10.46 4.23 27.95
C THR A 296 11.14 5.29 28.79
N GLN A 297 12.21 4.91 29.50
CA GLN A 297 13.04 5.82 30.31
C GLN A 297 14.51 5.69 29.89
N ILE A 298 14.76 5.42 28.62
CA ILE A 298 16.11 5.26 28.10
C ILE A 298 16.82 6.61 28.08
N PRO A 299 18.05 6.70 28.62
CA PRO A 299 18.78 7.95 28.70
C PRO A 299 19.48 8.26 27.37
N TYR A 300 18.81 8.93 26.45
CA TYR A 300 19.33 9.30 25.13
C TYR A 300 20.26 10.53 25.22
N THR A 301 21.53 10.33 24.89
CA THR A 301 22.57 11.36 25.06
C THR A 301 22.45 12.51 24.06
N LEU A 302 22.03 12.23 22.81
CA LEU A 302 21.81 13.25 21.80
C LEU A 302 20.54 14.06 22.09
N LEU A 303 19.45 13.41 22.50
CA LEU A 303 18.23 14.08 22.92
C LEU A 303 18.48 15.01 24.11
N ALA A 304 19.16 14.53 25.17
CA ALA A 304 19.54 15.34 26.31
C ALA A 304 20.36 16.58 25.90
N ALA A 305 21.35 16.38 25.03
CA ALA A 305 22.16 17.48 24.51
C ALA A 305 21.34 18.52 23.74
N ASN A 306 20.39 18.09 22.92
CA ASN A 306 19.51 18.97 22.16
C ASN A 306 18.55 19.75 23.07
N LEU A 307 18.00 19.12 24.11
CA LEU A 307 17.16 19.77 25.11
C LEU A 307 17.95 20.82 25.95
N ILE A 308 19.22 20.55 26.22
CA ILE A 308 20.11 21.54 26.89
C ILE A 308 20.41 22.70 25.95
N ARG A 309 20.79 22.44 24.67
CA ARG A 309 21.11 23.48 23.69
C ARG A 309 19.92 24.38 23.35
N SER A 310 18.73 23.81 23.27
CA SER A 310 17.50 24.57 23.02
C SER A 310 17.03 25.39 24.21
N GLY A 311 17.66 25.23 25.39
CA GLY A 311 17.28 25.92 26.63
C GLY A 311 16.06 25.32 27.35
N ALA A 312 15.57 24.15 26.90
CA ALA A 312 14.51 23.40 27.59
C ALA A 312 14.98 22.88 28.96
N VAL A 313 16.26 22.62 29.08
CA VAL A 313 16.91 22.12 30.30
C VAL A 313 18.00 23.10 30.74
N ASP A 314 17.88 23.61 31.98
CA ASP A 314 18.93 24.40 32.59
C ASP A 314 20.02 23.50 33.19
N ALA A 315 21.15 23.43 32.52
CA ALA A 315 22.33 22.69 32.94
C ALA A 315 23.43 23.59 33.58
N SER A 316 23.08 24.80 34.04
CA SER A 316 24.02 25.76 34.67
C SER A 316 24.69 25.21 35.94
N SER A 317 24.08 24.23 36.60
CA SER A 317 24.67 23.51 37.72
C SER A 317 25.83 22.58 37.36
N CYS A 318 25.97 22.21 36.09
CA CYS A 318 27.04 21.38 35.59
C CYS A 318 28.28 22.21 35.25
N SER A 319 29.46 21.80 35.73
CA SER A 319 30.73 22.52 35.51
C SER A 319 31.15 22.59 34.02
N ASP A 320 30.63 21.67 33.21
CA ASP A 320 30.82 21.57 31.76
C ASP A 320 29.62 22.10 30.93
N GLY A 321 28.66 22.77 31.63
CA GLY A 321 27.42 23.21 30.98
C GLY A 321 26.52 22.07 30.55
N GLY A 322 26.77 20.85 31.03
CA GLY A 322 25.99 19.65 30.69
C GLY A 322 26.34 19.00 29.34
N LEU A 323 27.37 19.48 28.62
CA LEU A 323 27.73 19.03 27.27
C LEU A 323 29.21 18.61 27.19
N LEU A 324 29.47 17.55 26.45
CA LEU A 324 30.83 17.13 26.08
C LEU A 324 31.27 17.83 24.77
N SER A 325 32.58 17.79 24.50
CA SER A 325 33.20 18.42 23.33
C SER A 325 32.77 17.81 21.98
N ASP A 326 32.32 16.55 21.96
CA ASP A 326 31.76 15.86 20.82
C ASP A 326 30.29 16.18 20.56
N GLY A 327 29.70 16.99 21.44
CA GLY A 327 28.35 17.51 21.25
C GLY A 327 27.23 16.66 21.86
N VAL A 328 27.53 15.60 22.59
CA VAL A 328 26.53 14.84 23.37
C VAL A 328 26.44 15.35 24.81
N ALA A 329 25.41 14.95 25.56
CA ALA A 329 25.27 15.31 26.94
C ALA A 329 26.34 14.64 27.83
N SER A 330 26.92 15.41 28.77
CA SER A 330 27.81 14.87 29.77
C SER A 330 27.04 14.08 30.84
N ALA A 331 27.73 13.37 31.72
CA ALA A 331 27.09 12.63 32.80
C ALA A 331 26.23 13.54 33.68
N CYS A 332 26.69 14.78 33.99
CA CYS A 332 25.92 15.78 34.70
C CYS A 332 24.72 16.25 33.87
N GLY A 333 24.93 16.54 32.57
CA GLY A 333 23.85 16.92 31.65
C GLY A 333 22.77 15.87 31.53
N MET A 334 23.14 14.59 31.45
CA MET A 334 22.19 13.46 31.44
C MET A 334 21.35 13.38 32.71
N GLU A 335 21.96 13.61 33.88
CA GLU A 335 21.22 13.57 35.14
C GLU A 335 20.21 14.70 35.25
N VAL A 336 20.64 15.93 34.90
CA VAL A 336 19.77 17.12 34.93
C VAL A 336 18.65 17.03 33.86
N ALA A 337 18.94 16.48 32.68
CA ALA A 337 17.99 16.38 31.60
C ALA A 337 17.01 15.18 31.70
N ARG A 338 17.23 14.23 32.59
CA ARG A 338 16.48 12.97 32.68
C ARG A 338 14.95 13.14 32.65
N PRO A 339 14.33 14.02 33.45
CA PRO A 339 12.88 14.21 33.39
C PRO A 339 12.42 14.69 32.01
N ALA A 340 13.08 15.69 31.43
CA ALA A 340 12.74 16.26 30.14
C ALA A 340 12.97 15.26 29.00
N VAL A 341 14.00 14.41 29.08
CA VAL A 341 14.24 13.31 28.12
C VAL A 341 13.11 12.30 28.17
N ASN A 342 12.65 11.90 29.37
CA ASN A 342 11.53 10.97 29.51
C ASN A 342 10.23 11.56 28.97
N ASP A 343 9.93 12.82 29.29
CA ASP A 343 8.73 13.49 28.80
C ASP A 343 8.77 13.62 27.25
N TRP A 344 9.92 14.01 26.70
CA TRP A 344 10.06 14.20 25.25
C TRP A 344 9.96 12.91 24.46
N GLN A 345 10.66 11.84 24.86
CA GLN A 345 10.64 10.57 24.12
C GLN A 345 9.26 9.87 24.14
N ASN A 346 8.41 10.20 25.14
CA ASN A 346 7.10 9.58 25.30
C ASN A 346 5.94 10.45 24.79
N GLN A 347 6.18 11.73 24.43
CA GLN A 347 5.12 12.60 23.91
C GLN A 347 4.54 12.13 22.59
N PHE A 348 5.28 11.29 21.84
CA PHE A 348 4.86 10.75 20.55
C PHE A 348 4.11 9.41 20.64
N ASP A 349 3.98 8.80 21.83
CA ASP A 349 3.46 7.44 22.00
C ASP A 349 2.01 7.30 21.53
N GLU A 350 1.16 8.30 21.76
CA GLU A 350 -0.22 8.30 21.31
C GLU A 350 -0.31 8.34 19.78
N ILE A 351 0.48 9.19 19.14
CA ILE A 351 0.52 9.28 17.66
C ILE A 351 1.09 7.99 17.07
N ILE A 352 2.18 7.45 17.62
CA ILE A 352 2.75 6.17 17.18
C ILE A 352 1.69 5.06 17.27
N LEU A 353 0.95 4.97 18.37
CA LEU A 353 -0.10 3.97 18.53
C LEU A 353 -1.24 4.16 17.52
N ASN A 354 -1.67 5.39 17.26
CA ASN A 354 -2.74 5.68 16.30
C ASN A 354 -2.30 5.33 14.87
N VAL A 355 -1.12 5.75 14.46
CA VAL A 355 -0.54 5.41 13.15
C VAL A 355 -0.33 3.90 13.01
N ALA A 356 0.10 3.21 14.07
CA ALA A 356 0.19 1.75 14.05
C ALA A 356 -1.16 1.07 13.85
N LYS A 357 -2.24 1.60 14.43
CA LYS A 357 -3.60 1.08 14.22
C LYS A 357 -4.12 1.33 12.80
N GLU A 358 -3.75 2.45 12.19
CA GLU A 358 -4.18 2.82 10.84
C GLU A 358 -3.40 2.08 9.76
N THR A 359 -2.09 1.93 9.94
CA THR A 359 -1.18 1.35 8.95
C THR A 359 -0.85 -0.12 9.21
N SER A 360 -1.13 -0.60 10.43
CA SER A 360 -0.72 -1.91 10.95
C SER A 360 0.80 -2.13 10.97
N VAL A 361 1.61 -1.09 10.85
CA VAL A 361 3.05 -1.15 11.14
C VAL A 361 3.22 -1.25 12.66
N PRO A 362 3.99 -2.23 13.18
CA PRO A 362 4.09 -2.45 14.61
C PRO A 362 4.56 -1.21 15.39
N ALA A 363 3.84 -0.85 16.47
CA ALA A 363 4.14 0.36 17.23
C ALA A 363 5.51 0.30 17.92
N HIS A 364 5.88 -0.85 18.50
CA HIS A 364 7.22 -1.03 19.10
C HIS A 364 8.33 -0.94 18.06
N LEU A 365 8.11 -1.46 16.85
CA LEU A 365 9.05 -1.31 15.74
C LEU A 365 9.29 0.18 15.43
N MET A 366 8.23 0.97 15.27
CA MET A 366 8.37 2.42 15.02
C MET A 366 9.07 3.13 16.19
N LYS A 367 8.70 2.81 17.43
CA LYS A 367 9.34 3.38 18.61
C LYS A 367 10.84 3.09 18.67
N ASN A 368 11.24 1.83 18.40
CA ASN A 368 12.65 1.42 18.35
C ASN A 368 13.41 2.11 17.23
N LEU A 369 12.78 2.26 16.06
CA LEU A 369 13.40 2.96 14.93
C LEU A 369 13.64 4.43 15.22
N PHE A 370 12.66 5.16 15.76
CA PHE A 370 12.85 6.58 16.15
C PHE A 370 13.92 6.76 17.24
N ALA A 371 14.06 5.77 18.13
CA ALA A 371 15.13 5.75 19.12
C ALA A 371 16.53 5.66 18.49
N ILE A 372 16.68 4.87 17.43
CA ILE A 372 17.96 4.65 16.74
C ILE A 372 18.23 5.77 15.74
N GLU A 373 17.26 6.15 14.93
CA GLU A 373 17.43 7.12 13.85
C GLU A 373 17.71 8.53 14.37
N SER A 374 16.93 9.00 15.32
CA SER A 374 16.97 10.40 15.75
C SER A 374 17.04 10.62 17.26
N GLN A 375 16.98 9.55 18.06
CA GLN A 375 16.73 9.64 19.49
C GLN A 375 15.53 10.57 19.80
N PHE A 376 14.46 10.46 19.00
CA PHE A 376 13.24 11.30 19.07
C PHE A 376 13.46 12.80 18.84
N TRP A 377 14.59 13.23 18.25
CA TRP A 377 14.80 14.61 17.86
C TRP A 377 14.58 14.81 16.36
N PRO A 378 13.49 15.45 15.91
CA PRO A 378 13.02 15.37 14.52
C PRO A 378 13.75 16.28 13.52
N GLY A 379 14.82 16.97 13.91
CA GLY A 379 15.47 17.90 13.01
C GLY A 379 16.96 17.96 13.21
N THR A 380 17.76 17.18 12.48
CA THR A 380 19.17 17.07 12.80
C THR A 380 20.14 17.40 11.68
N THR A 381 19.87 17.07 10.45
CA THR A 381 20.82 17.29 9.36
C THR A 381 20.15 17.84 8.09
N LYS A 382 20.95 18.20 7.09
CA LYS A 382 20.43 18.69 5.81
C LYS A 382 19.78 17.60 4.95
N ASN A 383 20.10 16.34 5.21
CA ASN A 383 19.76 15.21 4.32
C ASN A 383 18.84 14.18 4.98
N ASP A 384 18.75 14.17 6.33
CA ASP A 384 18.02 13.18 7.09
C ASP A 384 17.02 13.93 7.97
N ILE A 385 15.73 13.80 7.68
CA ILE A 385 14.68 14.71 8.15
C ILE A 385 13.55 13.96 8.86
N GLY A 386 13.01 14.56 9.90
CA GLY A 386 11.94 13.98 10.70
C GLY A 386 12.43 12.92 11.67
N LEU A 387 11.50 12.29 12.41
CA LEU A 387 11.83 11.29 13.43
C LEU A 387 12.48 10.03 12.85
N GLY A 388 12.07 9.62 11.65
CA GLY A 388 12.62 8.46 10.94
C GLY A 388 13.74 8.79 9.96
N GLN A 389 14.30 10.00 9.99
CA GLN A 389 15.43 10.43 9.15
C GLN A 389 15.21 10.16 7.65
N LEU A 390 14.08 10.65 7.12
CA LEU A 390 13.70 10.48 5.72
C LEU A 390 14.71 11.17 4.79
N THR A 391 15.26 10.40 3.86
CA THR A 391 16.13 10.86 2.77
C THR A 391 15.33 11.08 1.48
N GLU A 392 15.92 11.73 0.46
CA GLU A 392 15.31 11.84 -0.86
C GLU A 392 15.05 10.46 -1.50
N GLN A 393 15.96 9.51 -1.30
CA GLN A 393 15.79 8.13 -1.76
C GLN A 393 14.67 7.41 -0.98
N GLY A 394 14.57 7.64 0.33
CA GLY A 394 13.47 7.13 1.17
C GLY A 394 12.12 7.69 0.71
N ALA A 395 12.04 8.97 0.38
CA ALA A 395 10.86 9.59 -0.18
C ALA A 395 10.48 9.00 -1.56
N ASP A 396 11.47 8.73 -2.42
CA ASP A 396 11.26 8.04 -3.70
C ASP A 396 10.71 6.63 -3.49
N THR A 397 11.27 5.87 -2.54
CA THR A 397 10.80 4.53 -2.17
C THR A 397 9.36 4.59 -1.66
N ALA A 398 9.03 5.50 -0.74
CA ALA A 398 7.69 5.65 -0.19
C ALA A 398 6.64 5.94 -1.29
N LEU A 399 6.95 6.84 -2.22
CA LEU A 399 6.04 7.22 -3.30
C LEU A 399 5.94 6.16 -4.42
N MET A 400 7.02 5.41 -4.66
CA MET A 400 7.09 4.39 -5.71
C MET A 400 6.43 3.07 -5.30
N TRP A 401 6.72 2.59 -4.09
CA TRP A 401 6.33 1.28 -3.59
C TRP A 401 5.08 1.30 -2.70
N ASN A 402 4.52 2.48 -2.43
CA ASN A 402 3.23 2.65 -1.77
C ASN A 402 2.29 3.53 -2.62
N PRO A 403 1.72 3.00 -3.73
CA PRO A 403 0.84 3.75 -4.62
C PRO A 403 -0.39 4.37 -3.93
N PRO A 404 -1.04 3.72 -2.95
CA PRO A 404 -2.12 4.35 -2.18
C PRO A 404 -1.68 5.64 -1.47
N PHE A 405 -0.54 5.61 -0.81
CA PHE A 405 0.04 6.80 -0.16
C PHE A 405 0.38 7.89 -1.19
N ALA A 406 1.07 7.54 -2.27
CA ALA A 406 1.39 8.50 -3.33
C ALA A 406 0.13 9.16 -3.92
N LYS A 407 -0.96 8.40 -4.08
CA LYS A 407 -2.26 8.89 -4.55
C LYS A 407 -2.94 9.85 -3.54
N GLN A 408 -2.75 9.64 -2.24
CA GLN A 408 -3.27 10.52 -1.20
C GLN A 408 -2.44 11.78 -1.05
N PHE A 409 -1.11 11.66 -1.09
CA PHE A 409 -0.19 12.78 -0.91
C PHE A 409 -0.14 13.73 -2.11
N CYS A 410 -0.10 13.20 -3.34
CA CYS A 410 0.09 13.99 -4.54
C CYS A 410 -0.89 15.17 -4.68
N PRO A 411 -2.23 15.02 -4.48
CA PRO A 411 -3.18 16.13 -4.60
C PRO A 411 -3.01 17.25 -3.57
N LEU A 412 -2.25 17.02 -2.50
CA LEU A 412 -1.97 18.05 -1.49
C LEU A 412 -0.96 19.09 -1.99
N VAL A 413 -0.14 18.70 -2.98
CA VAL A 413 1.00 19.52 -3.44
C VAL A 413 1.04 19.76 -4.95
N MET A 414 0.21 19.06 -5.71
CA MET A 414 0.17 19.11 -7.18
C MET A 414 -1.28 19.02 -7.68
N ASP A 415 -1.53 19.49 -8.90
CA ASP A 415 -2.85 19.39 -9.50
C ASP A 415 -3.28 17.93 -9.77
N SER A 416 -4.60 17.69 -9.75
CA SER A 416 -5.19 16.35 -9.88
C SER A 416 -4.92 15.70 -11.25
N GLU A 417 -4.72 16.48 -12.31
CA GLU A 417 -4.44 15.97 -13.65
C GLU A 417 -3.07 15.28 -13.68
N ARG A 418 -2.04 15.92 -13.12
CA ARG A 418 -0.70 15.34 -13.00
C ARG A 418 -0.71 14.13 -12.07
N CYS A 419 -1.44 14.21 -10.94
CA CYS A 419 -1.55 13.12 -9.98
C CYS A 419 -2.25 11.88 -10.55
N SER A 420 -3.18 12.03 -11.49
CA SER A 420 -3.95 10.93 -12.09
C SER A 420 -3.09 9.91 -12.81
N LYS A 421 -1.91 10.29 -13.29
CA LYS A 421 -0.96 9.40 -13.98
C LYS A 421 -0.32 8.37 -13.05
N GLY A 422 -0.30 8.65 -11.73
CA GLY A 422 0.45 7.85 -10.74
C GLY A 422 1.96 8.13 -10.81
N TYR A 423 2.64 8.00 -9.65
CA TYR A 423 4.05 8.40 -9.48
C TYR A 423 5.00 7.77 -10.50
N LEU A 424 4.88 6.48 -10.76
CA LEU A 424 5.74 5.73 -11.71
C LEU A 424 5.69 6.26 -13.15
N TYR A 425 4.55 6.84 -13.55
CA TYR A 425 4.31 7.30 -14.92
C TYR A 425 4.46 8.81 -15.07
N MET A 426 4.86 9.51 -14.01
CA MET A 426 5.20 10.92 -14.06
C MET A 426 6.59 11.13 -14.67
N GLY A 427 6.79 12.28 -15.33
CA GLY A 427 8.13 12.72 -15.72
C GLY A 427 9.00 13.02 -14.50
N GLU A 428 10.34 12.91 -14.67
CA GLU A 428 11.30 13.07 -13.57
C GLU A 428 11.17 14.40 -12.82
N GLU A 429 10.86 15.48 -13.50
CA GLU A 429 10.65 16.79 -12.85
C GLU A 429 9.51 16.75 -11.83
N ASN A 430 8.37 16.14 -12.17
CA ASN A 430 7.24 16.00 -11.26
C ASN A 430 7.54 15.04 -10.11
N ARG A 431 8.27 13.95 -10.38
CA ARG A 431 8.72 13.03 -9.34
C ARG A 431 9.66 13.71 -8.36
N ALA A 432 10.65 14.44 -8.85
CA ALA A 432 11.57 15.21 -8.02
C ALA A 432 10.82 16.25 -7.16
N TYR A 433 9.82 16.93 -7.74
CA TYR A 433 9.00 17.87 -7.00
C TYR A 433 8.23 17.19 -5.86
N LEU A 434 7.60 16.03 -6.12
CA LEU A 434 6.88 15.27 -5.08
C LEU A 434 7.80 14.76 -3.97
N ARG A 435 9.01 14.27 -4.30
CA ARG A 435 10.00 13.86 -3.30
C ARG A 435 10.39 15.02 -2.39
N LEU A 436 10.72 16.17 -2.99
CA LEU A 436 11.11 17.36 -2.23
C LEU A 436 9.95 17.92 -1.40
N ALA A 437 8.73 17.89 -1.92
CA ALA A 437 7.54 18.30 -1.16
C ALA A 437 7.26 17.37 0.03
N LEU A 438 7.49 16.07 -0.11
CA LEU A 438 7.35 15.11 0.98
C LEU A 438 8.41 15.35 2.08
N ILE A 439 9.65 15.59 1.67
CA ILE A 439 10.74 15.94 2.59
C ILE A 439 10.44 17.24 3.33
N ASP A 440 9.97 18.28 2.62
CA ASP A 440 9.60 19.54 3.25
C ASP A 440 8.44 19.37 4.25
N ALA A 441 7.45 18.55 3.91
CA ALA A 441 6.30 18.31 4.77
C ALA A 441 6.66 17.64 6.11
N VAL A 442 7.70 16.82 6.15
CA VAL A 442 8.19 16.17 7.40
C VAL A 442 9.33 16.92 8.07
N ASN A 443 9.77 18.05 7.51
CA ASN A 443 10.83 18.86 8.11
C ASN A 443 10.31 19.67 9.27
N ALA A 444 10.56 19.19 10.47
CA ALA A 444 10.12 19.81 11.70
C ALA A 444 11.02 20.98 12.18
N ASN A 445 12.08 21.36 11.46
CA ASN A 445 12.88 22.53 11.83
C ASN A 445 12.05 23.82 11.68
N CYS A 446 11.99 24.62 12.73
CA CYS A 446 11.22 25.87 12.78
C CYS A 446 11.89 26.86 13.71
N GLU A 447 12.54 27.88 13.15
CA GLU A 447 13.29 28.88 13.94
C GLU A 447 12.40 29.66 14.92
N ASP A 448 11.14 29.88 14.58
CA ASP A 448 10.19 30.66 15.38
C ASP A 448 9.35 29.79 16.35
N CYS A 449 9.50 28.46 16.29
CA CYS A 449 8.76 27.53 17.12
C CYS A 449 9.46 27.30 18.48
N PRO A 450 8.72 26.85 19.53
CA PRO A 450 9.35 26.40 20.78
C PRO A 450 10.40 25.32 20.52
N LEU A 451 11.56 25.46 21.11
CA LEU A 451 12.71 24.56 20.96
C LEU A 451 13.26 24.42 19.52
N GLY A 452 12.81 25.28 18.59
CA GLY A 452 13.18 25.20 17.18
C GLY A 452 12.48 24.07 16.41
N ILE A 453 11.38 23.51 16.96
CA ILE A 453 10.69 22.33 16.45
C ILE A 453 9.21 22.62 16.19
N ASP A 454 8.74 22.31 14.99
CA ASP A 454 7.33 22.24 14.64
C ASP A 454 6.80 20.83 14.97
N LEU A 455 6.02 20.74 16.06
CA LEU A 455 5.48 19.46 16.52
C LEU A 455 4.44 18.85 15.57
N ASP A 456 3.71 19.66 14.81
CA ASP A 456 2.73 19.13 13.84
C ASP A 456 3.46 18.42 12.70
N ARG A 457 4.54 18.99 12.20
CA ARG A 457 5.40 18.35 11.19
C ARG A 457 6.14 17.14 11.76
N ALA A 458 6.59 17.20 13.02
CA ALA A 458 7.17 16.03 13.68
C ALA A 458 6.16 14.88 13.79
N ASN A 459 4.91 15.16 14.18
CA ASN A 459 3.84 14.18 14.24
C ASN A 459 3.51 13.61 12.83
N PHE A 460 3.42 14.45 11.82
CA PHE A 460 3.21 14.02 10.44
C PHE A 460 4.36 13.15 9.93
N SER A 461 5.59 13.37 10.40
CA SER A 461 6.72 12.52 10.03
C SER A 461 6.58 11.07 10.50
N ILE A 462 5.79 10.81 11.56
CA ILE A 462 5.49 9.44 12.03
C ILE A 462 4.60 8.71 11.04
N ASP A 463 3.57 9.39 10.52
CA ASP A 463 2.67 8.83 9.50
C ASP A 463 3.43 8.52 8.21
N VAL A 464 4.19 9.48 7.69
CA VAL A 464 5.04 9.29 6.50
C VAL A 464 6.04 8.15 6.70
N PHE A 465 6.61 8.02 7.90
CA PHE A 465 7.53 6.95 8.22
C PHE A 465 6.84 5.57 8.15
N ALA A 466 5.65 5.42 8.71
CA ALA A 466 4.90 4.17 8.63
C ALA A 466 4.61 3.80 7.16
N HIS A 467 4.20 4.76 6.33
CA HIS A 467 4.02 4.54 4.89
C HIS A 467 5.32 4.22 4.16
N THR A 468 6.45 4.73 4.62
CA THR A 468 7.79 4.37 4.12
C THR A 468 8.13 2.92 4.49
N MET A 469 7.77 2.46 5.70
CA MET A 469 7.95 1.06 6.09
C MET A 469 7.08 0.11 5.26
N LEU A 470 5.83 0.48 4.97
CA LEU A 470 4.96 -0.28 4.05
C LEU A 470 5.58 -0.39 2.64
N ALA A 471 6.15 0.70 2.13
CA ALA A 471 6.85 0.69 0.85
C ALA A 471 8.08 -0.23 0.85
N ASN A 472 8.83 -0.23 1.96
CA ASN A 472 10.00 -1.10 2.11
C ASN A 472 9.62 -2.58 2.25
N CYS A 473 8.51 -2.91 2.89
CA CYS A 473 8.04 -4.30 2.98
C CYS A 473 7.57 -4.83 1.61
N GLU A 474 6.91 -4.01 0.80
CA GLU A 474 6.55 -4.33 -0.58
C GLU A 474 7.81 -4.59 -1.41
N GLN A 475 8.79 -3.68 -1.35
CA GLN A 475 10.04 -3.83 -2.09
C GLN A 475 10.82 -5.07 -1.65
N ALA A 476 10.88 -5.38 -0.34
CA ALA A 476 11.52 -6.58 0.17
C ALA A 476 10.83 -7.86 -0.35
N SER A 477 9.51 -7.89 -0.38
CA SER A 477 8.74 -8.98 -0.99
C SER A 477 9.06 -9.17 -2.47
N GLN A 478 9.17 -8.07 -3.21
CA GLN A 478 9.52 -8.11 -4.63
C GLN A 478 10.95 -8.62 -4.85
N VAL A 479 11.89 -8.32 -3.96
CA VAL A 479 13.25 -8.90 -4.00
C VAL A 479 13.18 -10.41 -3.79
N VAL A 480 12.47 -10.89 -2.76
CA VAL A 480 12.28 -12.32 -2.53
C VAL A 480 11.71 -13.02 -3.76
N TRP A 481 10.63 -12.48 -4.33
CA TRP A 481 10.00 -12.99 -5.54
C TRP A 481 10.96 -13.09 -6.73
N ASN A 482 11.75 -12.05 -6.97
CA ASN A 482 12.64 -11.99 -8.14
C ASN A 482 13.78 -13.00 -8.10
N TYR A 483 14.27 -13.36 -6.91
CA TYR A 483 15.43 -14.22 -6.73
C TYR A 483 15.09 -15.66 -6.29
N ASN A 484 13.81 -16.00 -6.16
CA ASN A 484 13.35 -17.32 -5.71
C ASN A 484 12.22 -17.89 -6.60
N ASP A 485 12.49 -18.03 -7.88
CA ASP A 485 11.60 -18.67 -8.87
C ASP A 485 10.17 -18.09 -8.93
N ARG A 486 10.01 -16.82 -8.60
CA ARG A 486 8.72 -16.12 -8.52
C ARG A 486 7.76 -16.71 -7.48
N LYS A 487 8.29 -17.18 -6.38
CA LYS A 487 7.51 -17.63 -5.23
C LYS A 487 7.36 -16.52 -4.21
N THR A 488 6.22 -16.51 -3.55
CA THR A 488 5.95 -15.58 -2.43
C THR A 488 6.75 -15.98 -1.19
N PRO A 489 6.98 -15.06 -0.24
CA PRO A 489 7.61 -15.39 1.03
C PRO A 489 6.96 -16.58 1.74
N SER A 490 5.62 -16.68 1.72
CA SER A 490 4.85 -17.78 2.30
C SER A 490 5.17 -19.12 1.63
N GLU A 491 5.17 -19.17 0.29
CA GLU A 491 5.50 -20.40 -0.46
C GLU A 491 6.94 -20.89 -0.21
N LEU A 492 7.81 -20.01 0.23
CA LEU A 492 9.20 -20.30 0.56
C LEU A 492 9.42 -20.62 2.03
N GLY A 493 8.39 -20.52 2.87
CA GLY A 493 8.46 -20.76 4.31
C GLY A 493 9.31 -19.72 5.06
N ILE A 494 9.44 -18.50 4.53
CA ILE A 494 10.13 -17.41 5.22
C ILE A 494 9.27 -16.98 6.41
N SER A 495 9.88 -16.77 7.57
CA SER A 495 9.16 -16.36 8.76
C SER A 495 8.71 -14.89 8.72
N TYR A 496 7.67 -14.57 9.48
CA TYR A 496 7.21 -13.20 9.69
C TYR A 496 8.33 -12.28 10.21
N GLU A 497 9.13 -12.78 11.15
CA GLU A 497 10.23 -12.04 11.74
C GLU A 497 11.35 -11.79 10.72
N ASP A 498 11.70 -12.79 9.90
CA ASP A 498 12.71 -12.63 8.85
C ASP A 498 12.27 -11.60 7.80
N MET A 499 10.99 -11.59 7.42
CA MET A 499 10.50 -10.58 6.48
C MET A 499 10.59 -9.16 7.03
N TRP A 500 10.33 -8.95 8.33
CA TRP A 500 10.56 -7.64 8.96
C TRP A 500 12.05 -7.30 9.02
N LYS A 501 12.92 -8.26 9.32
CA LYS A 501 14.38 -8.06 9.30
C LYS A 501 14.87 -7.70 7.88
N PHE A 502 14.36 -8.35 6.83
CA PHE A 502 14.66 -7.97 5.45
C PHE A 502 14.12 -6.58 5.09
N THR A 503 12.94 -6.22 5.58
CA THR A 503 12.39 -4.87 5.43
C THR A 503 13.30 -3.81 6.07
N LEU A 504 13.86 -4.11 7.25
CA LEU A 504 14.84 -3.23 7.92
C LEU A 504 16.15 -3.11 7.16
N VAL A 505 16.68 -4.21 6.58
CA VAL A 505 17.84 -4.15 5.67
C VAL A 505 17.55 -3.26 4.47
N ASN A 506 16.36 -3.43 3.86
CA ASN A 506 15.93 -2.63 2.72
C ASN A 506 15.83 -1.14 3.08
N TYR A 507 15.28 -0.82 4.22
CA TYR A 507 15.16 0.55 4.73
C TYR A 507 16.53 1.21 4.97
N ASN A 508 17.45 0.50 5.66
CA ASN A 508 18.74 1.05 6.08
C ASN A 508 19.79 1.06 4.93
N ALA A 509 19.88 -0.02 4.17
CA ALA A 509 20.90 -0.20 3.14
C ALA A 509 20.39 -0.15 1.70
N GLY A 510 19.08 -0.19 1.51
CA GLY A 510 18.42 -0.15 0.21
C GLY A 510 18.24 -1.51 -0.46
N GLY A 511 17.25 -1.56 -1.38
CA GLY A 511 16.85 -2.78 -2.08
C GLY A 511 17.96 -3.45 -2.90
N GLY A 512 18.93 -2.68 -3.38
CA GLY A 512 20.10 -3.23 -4.09
C GLY A 512 20.96 -4.13 -3.20
N CYS A 513 21.23 -3.72 -1.97
CA CYS A 513 21.99 -4.51 -0.99
C CYS A 513 21.27 -5.82 -0.66
N LEU A 514 19.96 -5.73 -0.43
CA LEU A 514 19.13 -6.90 -0.15
C LEU A 514 19.07 -7.85 -1.36
N ALA A 515 18.89 -7.32 -2.56
CA ALA A 515 18.86 -8.09 -3.80
C ALA A 515 20.16 -8.87 -4.06
N THR A 516 21.32 -8.22 -3.91
CA THR A 516 22.61 -8.87 -4.05
C THR A 516 22.81 -9.99 -3.01
N ALA A 517 22.39 -9.76 -1.75
CA ALA A 517 22.48 -10.77 -0.72
C ALA A 517 21.62 -12.01 -1.03
N PHE A 518 20.39 -11.81 -1.49
CA PHE A 518 19.49 -12.90 -1.91
C PHE A 518 20.04 -13.66 -3.12
N GLU A 519 20.59 -12.96 -4.13
CA GLU A 519 21.20 -13.58 -5.29
C GLU A 519 22.38 -14.50 -4.90
N LEU A 520 23.28 -14.00 -4.06
CA LEU A 520 24.45 -14.77 -3.62
C LEU A 520 24.07 -15.93 -2.71
N ALA A 521 23.13 -15.75 -1.79
CA ALA A 521 22.65 -16.81 -0.91
C ALA A 521 21.93 -17.92 -1.70
N SER A 522 21.10 -17.56 -2.68
CA SER A 522 20.44 -18.51 -3.57
C SER A 522 21.43 -19.35 -4.38
N GLN A 523 22.55 -18.76 -4.83
CA GLN A 523 23.61 -19.49 -5.53
C GLN A 523 24.34 -20.51 -4.63
N ASN A 524 24.23 -20.38 -3.31
CA ASN A 524 24.85 -21.24 -2.32
C ASN A 524 23.84 -22.16 -1.60
N ASP A 525 22.59 -22.22 -2.06
CA ASP A 525 21.50 -23.00 -1.47
C ASP A 525 21.28 -22.71 0.03
N GLU A 526 21.48 -21.45 0.46
CA GLU A 526 21.29 -21.05 1.85
C GLU A 526 19.80 -20.98 2.24
N PRO A 527 19.48 -21.26 3.51
CA PRO A 527 18.13 -21.07 4.00
C PRO A 527 17.74 -19.57 3.99
N LEU A 528 16.45 -19.29 3.71
CA LEU A 528 15.96 -17.93 3.56
C LEU A 528 15.62 -17.29 4.92
N THR A 529 16.58 -17.29 5.84
CA THR A 529 16.53 -16.62 7.15
C THR A 529 17.46 -15.42 7.16
N PHE A 530 17.18 -14.44 8.01
CA PHE A 530 18.04 -13.25 8.13
C PHE A 530 19.50 -13.65 8.50
N GLU A 531 19.65 -14.60 9.41
CA GLU A 531 20.94 -15.09 9.88
C GLU A 531 21.77 -15.72 8.74
N ALA A 532 21.12 -16.42 7.80
CA ALA A 532 21.80 -17.04 6.66
C ALA A 532 22.05 -16.08 5.51
N ILE A 533 21.14 -15.11 5.28
CA ILE A 533 21.23 -14.14 4.17
C ILE A 533 22.18 -12.98 4.50
N SER A 534 22.17 -12.49 5.74
CA SER A 534 22.91 -11.27 6.13
C SER A 534 24.43 -11.34 5.91
N PRO A 535 25.14 -12.49 6.03
CA PRO A 535 26.57 -12.59 5.71
C PRO A 535 26.90 -12.29 4.24
N TYR A 536 25.93 -12.38 3.34
CA TYR A 536 26.09 -12.09 1.91
C TYR A 536 25.88 -10.62 1.55
N LEU A 537 25.55 -9.77 2.52
CA LEU A 537 25.50 -8.32 2.30
C LEU A 537 26.89 -7.80 1.89
N GLU A 538 26.94 -6.98 0.86
CA GLU A 538 28.18 -6.33 0.42
C GLU A 538 28.82 -5.53 1.56
N PRO A 539 30.14 -5.34 1.57
CA PRO A 539 30.85 -4.63 2.65
C PRO A 539 30.27 -3.25 2.98
N ALA A 540 29.77 -2.52 1.97
CA ALA A 540 29.15 -1.23 2.16
C ALA A 540 27.76 -1.31 2.86
N CYS A 541 27.14 -2.48 2.84
CA CYS A 541 25.81 -2.74 3.37
C CYS A 541 25.80 -3.47 4.72
N GLN A 542 26.96 -3.93 5.21
CA GLN A 542 27.06 -4.73 6.44
C GLN A 542 26.63 -3.99 7.71
N GLY A 543 26.64 -2.66 7.68
CA GLY A 543 26.09 -1.84 8.76
C GLY A 543 24.63 -2.16 9.08
N ALA A 544 23.86 -2.63 8.10
CA ALA A 544 22.48 -3.03 8.29
C ALA A 544 22.31 -4.23 9.25
N ILE A 545 23.33 -5.10 9.39
CA ILE A 545 23.27 -6.25 10.31
C ILE A 545 23.16 -5.76 11.76
N GLU A 546 24.04 -4.87 12.16
CA GLU A 546 24.01 -4.29 13.52
C GLU A 546 22.76 -3.44 13.73
N TYR A 547 22.34 -2.68 12.70
CA TYR A 547 21.10 -1.91 12.72
C TYR A 547 19.88 -2.79 13.02
N VAL A 548 19.70 -3.88 12.27
CA VAL A 548 18.59 -4.83 12.49
C VAL A 548 18.66 -5.43 13.89
N ASN A 549 19.85 -5.82 14.35
CA ASN A 549 20.05 -6.38 15.69
C ASN A 549 19.71 -5.37 16.80
N GLN A 550 19.92 -4.07 16.58
CA GLN A 550 19.57 -3.03 17.55
C GLN A 550 18.07 -2.77 17.59
N VAL A 551 17.40 -2.78 16.45
CA VAL A 551 15.95 -2.57 16.35
C VAL A 551 15.16 -3.75 16.93
N SER A 552 15.65 -4.98 16.75
CA SER A 552 14.95 -6.22 17.12
C SER A 552 15.24 -6.74 18.55
N ARG A 553 15.88 -5.92 19.38
CA ARG A 553 16.15 -6.26 20.80
C ARG A 553 14.96 -6.04 21.71
#